data_0a6ded4e54114c6194cd02924cd85db4
#
_entry.id   0a6ded4e54114c6194cd02924cd85db4
#
_cell.length_a   1.000
_cell.length_b   1.000
_cell.length_c   1.000
_cell.angle_alpha   90.00
_cell.angle_beta   90.00
_cell.angle_gamma   90.00
#
_symmetry.space_group_name_H-M   'P 1'
#
loop_
_entity.id
_entity.type
_entity.pdbx_description
1 polymer ?
#
loop_
_entity_poly.entity_id
_entity_poly.type
_entity_poly.pdbx_seq_one_letter_code
_entity_poly.pdbx_strand_id
1 'polypeptide(L)'
;MHRKFATAIGVGAGALLALSACSSSSSTTSTAPATSAAASASATASASAAATASSGGASSIVGSSSFNDAALQQLTTKIQGAIGSKSLSGVKIAFVTNGNSAYWNEAKAGWNAAMKWLSGKGASGTFQEPTASEASVQVSLLETDSAQGYTGWGVSAVTASSLTTPIAQAVAKGLSVVAYDSPLPGTAAQLYIGTPNTTAGCDAGKAMTQAIGSGEVVAISGSWTAANTQQRVAGFEQCAGSGIKVVQKINDNQDVATAVSDLQASLQANSSIKGIYAVYSYDGGAAGQAVTSANDIGKVTIVSDDGEQNTINDVKSGVIAASILQRPYYQGFMTAYVLAADKALGDSATMALVKPYFVAGPGNTLSTGVGIMTKANESDFASFWSGIGISAQ
;
A
#
# COMPACT_ATOMS: atom_id res chain seq x y z
N MET A 1 -58.98 10.88 14.30
CA MET A 1 -58.88 10.25 15.64
C MET A 1 -57.49 10.47 16.18
N HIS A 2 -57.43 11.36 17.19
CA HIS A 2 -56.20 11.74 17.90
C HIS A 2 -55.77 10.66 18.89
N ARG A 3 -54.47 10.45 19.01
CA ARG A 3 -53.85 10.16 20.32
C ARG A 3 -52.39 10.60 20.31
N LYS A 4 -52.17 11.69 21.04
CA LYS A 4 -50.89 12.11 21.60
C LYS A 4 -50.57 11.26 22.81
N PHE A 5 -49.29 10.91 23.03
CA PHE A 5 -48.76 10.69 24.38
C PHE A 5 -47.39 11.35 24.50
N ALA A 6 -47.25 12.02 25.61
CA ALA A 6 -46.22 12.94 25.99
C ALA A 6 -45.16 12.27 26.90
N THR A 7 -43.94 12.74 26.76
CA THR A 7 -42.92 13.12 27.77
C THR A 7 -42.79 12.36 29.08
N ALA A 8 -41.55 11.89 29.37
CA ALA A 8 -41.02 11.95 30.73
C ALA A 8 -39.50 12.20 30.69
N ILE A 9 -39.13 13.33 31.29
CA ILE A 9 -37.79 13.81 31.63
C ILE A 9 -37.39 13.13 32.94
N GLY A 10 -36.18 12.57 33.01
CA GLY A 10 -35.57 12.11 34.26
C GLY A 10 -34.21 12.76 34.43
N VAL A 11 -34.15 13.80 35.23
CA VAL A 11 -32.92 14.41 35.75
C VAL A 11 -32.51 13.67 37.01
N GLY A 12 -31.23 13.22 37.09
CA GLY A 12 -30.66 12.71 38.32
C GLY A 12 -29.21 13.17 38.44
N ALA A 13 -29.03 14.16 39.33
CA ALA A 13 -27.78 14.77 39.70
C ALA A 13 -27.11 14.00 40.84
N GLY A 14 -25.76 14.04 40.87
CA GLY A 14 -25.01 14.13 42.13
C GLY A 14 -24.15 12.93 42.54
N ALA A 15 -22.84 13.02 42.49
CA ALA A 15 -22.03 13.33 43.67
C ALA A 15 -20.54 13.26 43.36
N LEU A 16 -19.87 14.33 43.57
CA LEU A 16 -18.42 14.48 43.73
C LEU A 16 -17.98 13.85 45.07
N LEU A 17 -16.84 13.18 45.03
CA LEU A 17 -15.99 13.02 46.23
C LEU A 17 -14.53 13.09 45.81
N ALA A 18 -13.91 14.19 46.20
CA ALA A 18 -12.46 14.42 46.25
C ALA A 18 -11.96 14.18 47.69
N LEU A 19 -10.78 13.62 47.80
CA LEU A 19 -9.89 13.74 48.97
C LEU A 19 -8.50 13.28 48.51
N SER A 20 -7.53 14.20 48.28
CA SER A 20 -6.51 14.74 49.23
C SER A 20 -5.54 13.68 49.73
N ALA A 21 -4.31 13.68 49.25
CA ALA A 21 -3.09 14.43 49.56
C ALA A 21 -2.38 13.94 50.82
N CYS A 22 -1.07 13.72 50.70
CA CYS A 22 0.06 14.10 51.51
C CYS A 22 1.25 13.18 51.17
N SER A 23 2.31 13.63 50.53
CA SER A 23 3.50 14.39 50.96
C SER A 23 4.37 13.69 52.03
N SER A 24 5.59 13.48 51.67
CA SER A 24 6.84 14.03 52.25
C SER A 24 8.00 13.07 51.99
N SER A 25 8.97 13.45 51.20
CA SER A 25 10.29 14.08 51.51
C SER A 25 11.20 13.28 52.45
N SER A 26 12.37 12.90 51.97
CA SER A 26 13.65 13.48 52.34
C SER A 26 14.83 12.63 51.86
N SER A 27 15.64 13.23 51.05
CA SER A 27 17.10 13.33 50.98
C SER A 27 17.94 12.54 52.03
N THR A 28 19.00 11.89 51.56
CA THR A 28 20.39 12.30 51.91
C THR A 28 21.43 11.54 51.10
N THR A 29 22.39 12.29 50.65
CA THR A 29 23.72 12.05 50.12
C THR A 29 24.59 11.14 50.97
N SER A 30 25.50 10.34 50.31
CA SER A 30 26.94 10.44 50.61
C SER A 30 27.79 9.39 49.86
N THR A 31 28.69 9.91 49.05
CA THR A 31 30.15 9.61 48.86
C THR A 31 30.64 8.17 48.68
N ALA A 32 31.33 8.02 47.56
CA ALA A 32 32.43 7.03 47.34
C ALA A 32 33.64 7.31 48.28
N PRO A 33 34.71 6.50 48.34
CA PRO A 33 35.49 5.98 47.21
C PRO A 33 36.18 4.60 47.37
N ALA A 34 36.63 4.08 46.24
CA ALA A 34 37.97 3.55 45.89
C ALA A 34 38.49 2.22 46.44
N THR A 35 39.02 1.53 45.49
CA THR A 35 40.29 0.79 45.31
C THR A 35 40.26 -0.72 45.37
N SER A 36 40.60 -1.25 44.17
CA SER A 36 41.70 -2.17 43.87
C SER A 36 41.71 -3.57 44.50
N ALA A 37 41.64 -4.58 43.64
CA ALA A 37 42.74 -5.52 43.43
C ALA A 37 42.38 -6.64 42.42
N ALA A 38 43.33 -6.91 41.57
CA ALA A 38 43.32 -7.97 40.56
C ALA A 38 43.42 -9.37 41.20
N ALA A 39 42.70 -10.31 40.64
CA ALA A 39 43.06 -11.72 40.77
C ALA A 39 42.72 -12.43 39.45
N SER A 40 43.76 -12.84 38.75
CA SER A 40 43.72 -13.76 37.62
C SER A 40 43.24 -15.14 38.08
N ALA A 41 42.20 -15.66 37.43
CA ALA A 41 41.90 -17.07 37.48
C ALA A 41 41.62 -17.55 36.07
N SER A 42 42.55 -18.35 35.57
CA SER A 42 42.40 -19.17 34.37
C SER A 42 41.19 -20.13 34.54
N ALA A 43 40.21 -20.03 33.69
CA ALA A 43 39.18 -21.03 33.55
C ALA A 43 39.19 -21.58 32.12
N THR A 44 39.47 -22.85 32.03
CA THR A 44 39.43 -23.76 30.91
C THR A 44 38.25 -23.57 30.01
N ALA A 45 38.50 -23.39 28.72
CA ALA A 45 37.52 -23.36 27.67
C ALA A 45 36.86 -24.75 27.49
N SER A 46 35.59 -24.85 27.87
CA SER A 46 34.74 -25.92 27.38
C SER A 46 34.22 -25.51 26.01
N ALA A 47 34.69 -26.18 24.97
CA ALA A 47 34.18 -26.06 23.63
C ALA A 47 32.71 -26.53 23.61
N SER A 48 31.78 -25.60 23.62
CA SER A 48 30.40 -25.88 23.24
C SER A 48 30.36 -26.03 21.73
N ALA A 49 30.04 -27.22 21.27
CA ALA A 49 29.79 -27.49 19.87
C ALA A 49 28.60 -26.63 19.39
N ALA A 50 28.92 -25.58 18.64
CA ALA A 50 27.92 -24.86 17.87
C ALA A 50 27.37 -25.85 16.83
N ALA A 51 26.13 -26.26 16.98
CA ALA A 51 25.39 -26.94 15.94
C ALA A 51 25.33 -25.98 14.75
N THR A 52 26.16 -26.22 13.75
CA THR A 52 25.98 -25.63 12.42
C THR A 52 24.67 -26.14 11.86
N ALA A 53 23.62 -25.32 12.00
CA ALA A 53 22.45 -25.47 11.19
C ALA A 53 22.89 -25.35 9.74
N SER A 54 22.88 -26.48 9.04
CA SER A 54 23.04 -26.55 7.59
C SER A 54 21.91 -25.76 6.98
N SER A 55 22.16 -24.50 6.65
CA SER A 55 21.30 -23.73 5.76
C SER A 55 21.38 -24.43 4.40
N GLY A 56 20.39 -25.28 4.11
CA GLY A 56 20.11 -25.71 2.75
C GLY A 56 20.09 -24.44 1.89
N GLY A 57 20.95 -24.37 0.89
CA GLY A 57 21.14 -23.18 0.09
C GLY A 57 19.86 -22.78 -0.64
N ALA A 58 19.04 -21.96 0.01
CA ALA A 58 17.99 -21.24 -0.65
C ALA A 58 18.68 -20.25 -1.59
N SER A 59 18.41 -20.39 -2.89
CA SER A 59 18.87 -19.42 -3.90
C SER A 59 18.37 -18.04 -3.50
N SER A 60 19.26 -17.09 -3.28
CA SER A 60 18.87 -15.75 -2.86
C SER A 60 18.01 -15.08 -3.93
N ILE A 61 16.86 -14.53 -3.53
CA ILE A 61 15.99 -13.76 -4.42
C ILE A 61 16.79 -12.58 -4.96
N VAL A 62 16.75 -12.39 -6.29
CA VAL A 62 17.45 -11.29 -6.94
C VAL A 62 16.54 -10.07 -6.92
N GLY A 63 16.96 -9.02 -6.22
CA GLY A 63 16.29 -7.72 -6.25
C GLY A 63 16.40 -7.10 -7.64
N SER A 64 15.37 -6.38 -8.05
CA SER A 64 15.32 -5.74 -9.36
C SER A 64 14.43 -4.47 -9.32
N SER A 65 14.58 -3.61 -10.34
CA SER A 65 13.70 -2.49 -10.58
C SER A 65 13.40 -2.39 -12.07
N SER A 66 12.13 -2.46 -12.42
CA SER A 66 11.62 -2.26 -13.78
C SER A 66 10.55 -1.15 -13.80
N PHE A 67 10.77 -0.09 -13.04
CA PHE A 67 9.90 1.09 -13.03
C PHE A 67 10.00 1.87 -14.34
N ASN A 68 8.89 2.46 -14.76
CA ASN A 68 8.78 3.19 -16.01
C ASN A 68 9.03 4.70 -15.85
N ASP A 69 9.75 5.12 -14.82
CA ASP A 69 9.93 6.52 -14.43
C ASP A 69 10.37 7.41 -15.61
N ALA A 70 11.37 6.99 -16.37
CA ALA A 70 11.87 7.76 -17.51
C ALA A 70 10.84 7.90 -18.64
N ALA A 71 10.08 6.86 -18.94
CA ALA A 71 9.03 6.89 -19.95
C ALA A 71 7.87 7.80 -19.50
N LEU A 72 7.50 7.77 -18.23
CA LEU A 72 6.44 8.60 -17.66
C LEU A 72 6.86 10.07 -17.60
N GLN A 73 8.13 10.38 -17.34
CA GLN A 73 8.69 11.74 -17.45
C GLN A 73 8.67 12.26 -18.89
N GLN A 74 9.01 11.42 -19.88
CA GLN A 74 8.90 11.78 -21.30
C GLN A 74 7.43 12.07 -21.68
N LEU A 75 6.50 11.23 -21.26
CA LEU A 75 5.07 11.47 -21.47
C LEU A 75 4.63 12.79 -20.83
N THR A 76 5.06 13.06 -19.60
CA THR A 76 4.77 14.33 -18.91
C THR A 76 5.23 15.52 -19.73
N THR A 77 6.46 15.51 -20.27
CA THR A 77 6.99 16.57 -21.12
C THR A 77 6.14 16.78 -22.37
N LYS A 78 5.67 15.68 -22.99
CA LYS A 78 4.77 15.76 -24.17
C LYS A 78 3.41 16.35 -23.80
N ILE A 79 2.82 15.95 -22.67
CA ILE A 79 1.55 16.50 -22.18
C ILE A 79 1.72 18.00 -21.89
N GLN A 80 2.77 18.40 -21.18
CA GLN A 80 3.06 19.81 -20.90
C GLN A 80 3.23 20.62 -22.16
N GLY A 81 3.95 20.09 -23.15
CA GLY A 81 4.12 20.73 -24.48
C GLY A 81 2.81 20.88 -25.23
N ALA A 82 1.94 19.85 -25.21
CA ALA A 82 0.63 19.88 -25.86
C ALA A 82 -0.36 20.86 -25.18
N ILE A 83 -0.35 20.93 -23.86
CA ILE A 83 -1.09 21.96 -23.10
C ILE A 83 -0.52 23.34 -23.43
N GLY A 84 0.81 23.49 -23.53
CA GLY A 84 1.47 24.72 -23.92
C GLY A 84 1.06 25.93 -23.07
N SER A 85 0.61 27.00 -23.73
CA SER A 85 0.12 28.21 -23.07
C SER A 85 -1.37 28.21 -22.70
N LYS A 86 -2.09 27.11 -22.94
CA LYS A 86 -3.52 27.02 -22.63
C LYS A 86 -3.76 27.25 -21.14
N SER A 87 -4.82 28.01 -20.81
CA SER A 87 -5.31 28.14 -19.45
C SER A 87 -6.05 26.85 -19.04
N LEU A 88 -5.79 26.42 -17.83
CA LEU A 88 -6.52 25.33 -17.17
C LEU A 88 -7.57 25.85 -16.18
N SER A 89 -7.97 27.14 -16.30
CA SER A 89 -9.05 27.70 -15.51
C SER A 89 -10.34 26.90 -15.73
N GLY A 90 -10.97 26.49 -14.64
CA GLY A 90 -12.15 25.60 -14.69
C GLY A 90 -11.83 24.09 -14.70
N VAL A 91 -10.56 23.70 -14.79
CA VAL A 91 -10.15 22.32 -14.50
C VAL A 91 -10.16 22.11 -12.99
N LYS A 92 -11.07 21.27 -12.51
CA LYS A 92 -11.19 20.88 -11.10
C LYS A 92 -11.19 19.36 -11.02
N ILE A 93 -10.13 18.78 -10.49
CA ILE A 93 -9.91 17.32 -10.51
C ILE A 93 -9.77 16.75 -9.10
N ALA A 94 -10.20 15.53 -8.89
CA ALA A 94 -10.04 14.80 -7.63
C ALA A 94 -9.20 13.54 -7.82
N PHE A 95 -8.42 13.22 -6.81
CA PHE A 95 -7.73 11.94 -6.63
C PHE A 95 -8.37 11.25 -5.42
N VAL A 96 -9.11 10.18 -5.66
CA VAL A 96 -9.94 9.52 -4.65
C VAL A 96 -9.37 8.14 -4.35
N THR A 97 -8.88 7.94 -3.14
CA THR A 97 -8.29 6.68 -2.68
C THR A 97 -9.36 5.67 -2.28
N ASN A 98 -8.97 4.42 -2.05
CA ASN A 98 -9.85 3.38 -1.51
C ASN A 98 -9.78 3.24 0.03
N GLY A 99 -8.98 4.09 0.68
CA GLY A 99 -8.76 4.10 2.12
C GLY A 99 -7.77 5.21 2.50
N ASN A 100 -7.25 5.14 3.72
CA ASN A 100 -6.39 6.17 4.31
C ASN A 100 -5.07 5.60 4.90
N SER A 101 -4.52 4.54 4.32
CA SER A 101 -3.25 3.95 4.75
C SER A 101 -2.03 4.81 4.39
N ALA A 102 -0.90 4.52 5.03
CA ALA A 102 0.38 5.19 4.76
C ALA A 102 0.85 5.06 3.30
N TYR A 103 0.45 3.99 2.60
CA TYR A 103 0.67 3.78 1.18
C TYR A 103 0.36 5.01 0.32
N TRP A 104 -0.68 5.77 0.68
CA TRP A 104 -1.12 6.93 -0.08
C TRP A 104 -0.21 8.14 0.04
N ASN A 105 0.76 8.16 0.98
CA ASN A 105 1.72 9.26 1.13
C ASN A 105 2.59 9.44 -0.12
N GLU A 106 3.02 8.34 -0.73
CA GLU A 106 3.81 8.38 -1.97
C GLU A 106 2.96 8.91 -3.15
N ALA A 107 1.72 8.43 -3.31
CA ALA A 107 0.80 8.92 -4.33
C ALA A 107 0.48 10.41 -4.14
N LYS A 108 0.30 10.86 -2.90
CA LYS A 108 0.06 12.26 -2.54
C LYS A 108 1.24 13.16 -2.87
N ALA A 109 2.48 12.68 -2.65
CA ALA A 109 3.68 13.39 -3.05
C ALA A 109 3.71 13.60 -4.58
N GLY A 110 3.41 12.57 -5.37
CA GLY A 110 3.31 12.63 -6.82
C GLY A 110 2.19 13.57 -7.30
N TRP A 111 0.99 13.43 -6.73
CA TRP A 111 -0.13 14.34 -6.99
C TRP A 111 0.24 15.81 -6.75
N ASN A 112 0.83 16.10 -5.60
CA ASN A 112 1.23 17.46 -5.25
C ASN A 112 2.30 18.02 -6.20
N ALA A 113 3.25 17.19 -6.62
CA ALA A 113 4.27 17.58 -7.60
C ALA A 113 3.65 17.95 -8.96
N ALA A 114 2.67 17.18 -9.44
CA ALA A 114 1.93 17.49 -10.66
C ALA A 114 1.08 18.75 -10.50
N MET A 115 0.34 18.85 -9.40
CA MET A 115 -0.55 20.00 -9.13
C MET A 115 0.22 21.31 -8.99
N LYS A 116 1.49 21.28 -8.58
CA LYS A 116 2.33 22.48 -8.56
C LYS A 116 2.45 23.14 -9.95
N TRP A 117 2.59 22.34 -11.01
CA TRP A 117 2.64 22.86 -12.39
C TRP A 117 1.25 23.20 -12.91
N LEU A 118 0.27 22.33 -12.67
CA LEU A 118 -1.10 22.48 -13.17
C LEU A 118 -1.82 23.68 -12.57
N SER A 119 -1.65 23.95 -11.28
CA SER A 119 -2.24 25.10 -10.59
C SER A 119 -1.63 26.43 -11.05
N GLY A 120 -0.34 26.43 -11.43
CA GLY A 120 0.29 27.58 -12.10
C GLY A 120 -0.37 27.96 -13.44
N LYS A 121 -1.19 27.06 -14.01
CA LYS A 121 -2.01 27.30 -15.21
C LYS A 121 -3.50 27.53 -14.91
N GLY A 122 -3.90 27.52 -13.65
CA GLY A 122 -5.27 27.78 -13.19
C GLY A 122 -6.08 26.53 -12.84
N ALA A 123 -5.51 25.32 -12.93
CA ALA A 123 -6.21 24.12 -12.45
C ALA A 123 -6.31 24.08 -10.93
N SER A 124 -7.35 23.45 -10.42
CA SER A 124 -7.51 23.10 -9.00
C SER A 124 -7.68 21.60 -8.84
N GLY A 125 -7.32 21.08 -7.67
CA GLY A 125 -7.47 19.65 -7.41
C GLY A 125 -7.41 19.33 -5.92
N THR A 126 -8.02 18.20 -5.55
CA THR A 126 -8.04 17.67 -4.18
C THR A 126 -7.55 16.23 -4.15
N PHE A 127 -6.81 15.91 -3.12
CA PHE A 127 -6.48 14.54 -2.76
C PHE A 127 -7.43 14.13 -1.65
N GLN A 128 -8.22 13.09 -1.87
CA GLN A 128 -9.33 12.69 -1.01
C GLN A 128 -9.16 11.27 -0.52
N GLU A 129 -9.06 11.13 0.80
CA GLU A 129 -8.96 9.87 1.50
C GLU A 129 -10.28 9.61 2.22
N PRO A 130 -11.06 8.60 1.83
CA PRO A 130 -12.32 8.31 2.51
C PRO A 130 -12.05 7.88 3.97
N THR A 131 -12.96 8.27 4.86
CA THR A 131 -12.83 7.98 6.31
C THR A 131 -12.95 6.50 6.66
N ALA A 132 -13.50 5.71 5.75
CA ALA A 132 -13.60 4.26 5.86
C ALA A 132 -13.45 3.63 4.46
N SER A 133 -12.83 2.46 4.40
CA SER A 133 -12.67 1.66 3.17
C SER A 133 -13.97 0.91 2.83
N GLU A 134 -15.05 1.67 2.69
CA GLU A 134 -16.37 1.18 2.36
C GLU A 134 -16.84 1.71 1.00
N ALA A 135 -17.42 0.81 0.19
CA ALA A 135 -17.91 1.18 -1.14
C ALA A 135 -18.98 2.29 -1.10
N SER A 136 -19.86 2.28 -0.12
CA SER A 136 -20.91 3.31 0.07
C SER A 136 -20.33 4.68 0.39
N VAL A 137 -19.28 4.75 1.19
CA VAL A 137 -18.58 6.00 1.53
C VAL A 137 -17.91 6.57 0.27
N GLN A 138 -17.24 5.72 -0.51
CA GLN A 138 -16.60 6.15 -1.75
C GLN A 138 -17.61 6.62 -2.80
N VAL A 139 -18.74 5.93 -2.98
CA VAL A 139 -19.81 6.35 -3.87
C VAL A 139 -20.35 7.74 -3.47
N SER A 140 -20.66 7.94 -2.18
CA SER A 140 -21.17 9.23 -1.68
C SER A 140 -20.17 10.38 -1.88
N LEU A 141 -18.87 10.10 -1.78
CA LEU A 141 -17.83 11.07 -2.05
C LEU A 141 -17.82 11.50 -3.53
N LEU A 142 -17.89 10.55 -4.47
CA LEU A 142 -17.94 10.83 -5.91
C LEU A 142 -19.23 11.55 -6.33
N GLU A 143 -20.36 11.24 -5.71
CA GLU A 143 -21.62 11.96 -5.94
C GLU A 143 -21.51 13.41 -5.46
N THR A 144 -20.88 13.65 -4.31
CA THR A 144 -20.57 14.97 -3.79
C THR A 144 -19.68 15.76 -4.74
N ASP A 145 -18.60 15.15 -5.23
CA ASP A 145 -17.71 15.76 -6.21
C ASP A 145 -18.43 16.14 -7.51
N SER A 146 -19.31 15.25 -8.00
CA SER A 146 -20.13 15.54 -9.17
C SER A 146 -21.01 16.80 -8.96
N ALA A 147 -21.59 16.95 -7.76
CA ALA A 147 -22.40 18.11 -7.41
C ALA A 147 -21.56 19.39 -7.24
N GLN A 148 -20.30 19.27 -6.83
CA GLN A 148 -19.39 20.40 -6.61
C GLN A 148 -18.68 20.88 -7.89
N GLY A 149 -18.99 20.30 -9.05
CA GLY A 149 -18.48 20.75 -10.34
C GLY A 149 -17.05 20.28 -10.63
N TYR A 150 -16.64 19.14 -10.09
CA TYR A 150 -15.41 18.50 -10.54
C TYR A 150 -15.51 18.11 -12.02
N THR A 151 -14.39 18.19 -12.73
CA THR A 151 -14.30 17.93 -14.16
C THR A 151 -13.62 16.61 -14.48
N GLY A 152 -13.04 15.97 -13.48
CA GLY A 152 -12.41 14.66 -13.64
C GLY A 152 -12.04 14.02 -12.31
N TRP A 153 -12.04 12.68 -12.32
CA TRP A 153 -11.71 11.86 -11.17
C TRP A 153 -10.62 10.85 -11.50
N GLY A 154 -9.58 10.78 -10.67
CA GLY A 154 -8.76 9.58 -10.52
C GLY A 154 -9.33 8.76 -9.38
N VAL A 155 -9.55 7.46 -9.59
CA VAL A 155 -10.19 6.62 -8.58
C VAL A 155 -9.47 5.28 -8.45
N SER A 156 -9.10 4.92 -7.22
CA SER A 156 -8.81 3.55 -6.81
C SER A 156 -10.03 2.97 -6.10
N ALA A 157 -10.63 1.91 -6.62
CA ALA A 157 -11.89 1.41 -6.09
C ALA A 157 -11.73 0.51 -4.87
N VAL A 158 -12.56 0.70 -3.86
CA VAL A 158 -12.80 -0.30 -2.81
C VAL A 158 -13.42 -1.55 -3.45
N THR A 159 -14.45 -1.34 -4.29
CA THR A 159 -15.12 -2.38 -5.07
C THR A 159 -15.51 -1.82 -6.43
N ALA A 160 -14.93 -2.33 -7.51
CA ALA A 160 -15.13 -1.78 -8.86
C ALA A 160 -16.61 -1.80 -9.29
N SER A 161 -17.36 -2.86 -8.99
CA SER A 161 -18.77 -2.98 -9.35
C SER A 161 -19.68 -1.92 -8.75
N SER A 162 -19.35 -1.41 -7.54
CA SER A 162 -20.09 -0.33 -6.88
C SER A 162 -19.99 0.99 -7.63
N LEU A 163 -18.91 1.18 -8.40
CA LEU A 163 -18.61 2.41 -9.12
C LEU A 163 -19.09 2.43 -10.56
N THR A 164 -19.63 1.32 -11.09
CA THR A 164 -20.07 1.23 -12.48
C THR A 164 -21.10 2.32 -12.82
N THR A 165 -22.15 2.47 -12.02
CA THR A 165 -23.19 3.48 -12.23
C THR A 165 -22.70 4.91 -11.99
N PRO A 166 -22.04 5.25 -10.84
CA PRO A 166 -21.51 6.58 -10.63
C PRO A 166 -20.55 7.05 -11.72
N ILE A 167 -19.64 6.17 -12.17
CA ILE A 167 -18.69 6.50 -13.24
C ILE A 167 -19.40 6.70 -14.58
N ALA A 168 -20.35 5.83 -14.94
CA ALA A 168 -21.12 5.98 -16.17
C ALA A 168 -21.87 7.31 -16.20
N GLN A 169 -22.48 7.70 -15.09
CA GLN A 169 -23.18 9.00 -14.94
C GLN A 169 -22.22 10.18 -15.03
N ALA A 170 -21.05 10.08 -14.45
CA ALA A 170 -20.03 11.12 -14.50
C ALA A 170 -19.51 11.32 -15.95
N VAL A 171 -19.17 10.23 -16.63
CA VAL A 171 -18.72 10.26 -18.03
C VAL A 171 -19.83 10.83 -18.95
N ALA A 172 -21.08 10.45 -18.74
CA ALA A 172 -22.23 10.99 -19.50
C ALA A 172 -22.41 12.52 -19.28
N LYS A 173 -21.96 13.06 -18.16
CA LYS A 173 -21.91 14.50 -17.86
C LYS A 173 -20.63 15.18 -18.40
N GLY A 174 -19.73 14.45 -19.05
CA GLY A 174 -18.49 14.97 -19.61
C GLY A 174 -17.33 15.07 -18.61
N LEU A 175 -17.36 14.33 -17.51
CA LEU A 175 -16.22 14.18 -16.62
C LEU A 175 -15.24 13.15 -17.17
N SER A 176 -13.96 13.42 -17.04
CA SER A 176 -12.90 12.43 -17.27
C SER A 176 -12.76 11.50 -16.07
N VAL A 177 -12.68 10.19 -16.29
CA VAL A 177 -12.45 9.24 -15.21
C VAL A 177 -11.28 8.31 -15.56
N VAL A 178 -10.30 8.27 -14.68
CA VAL A 178 -9.09 7.43 -14.77
C VAL A 178 -9.05 6.50 -13.57
N ALA A 179 -8.85 5.20 -13.83
CA ALA A 179 -8.53 4.23 -12.79
C ALA A 179 -7.05 4.33 -12.43
N TYR A 180 -6.71 4.22 -11.16
CA TYR A 180 -5.34 4.05 -10.72
C TYR A 180 -5.25 3.03 -9.58
N ASP A 181 -4.05 2.48 -9.30
CA ASP A 181 -3.80 1.48 -8.26
C ASP A 181 -4.66 0.21 -8.40
N SER A 182 -5.97 0.31 -8.20
CA SER A 182 -6.93 -0.78 -8.45
C SER A 182 -7.67 -0.54 -9.77
N PRO A 183 -7.58 -1.46 -10.75
CA PRO A 183 -8.34 -1.34 -12.00
C PRO A 183 -9.83 -1.30 -11.78
N LEU A 184 -10.55 -0.68 -12.72
CA LEU A 184 -12.00 -0.51 -12.72
C LEU A 184 -12.66 -1.34 -13.85
N PRO A 185 -12.57 -2.68 -13.82
CA PRO A 185 -13.16 -3.50 -14.88
C PRO A 185 -14.67 -3.31 -14.94
N GLY A 186 -15.21 -3.28 -16.18
CA GLY A 186 -16.65 -3.12 -16.41
C GLY A 186 -17.19 -1.70 -16.16
N THR A 187 -16.34 -0.71 -15.95
CA THR A 187 -16.73 0.70 -15.85
C THR A 187 -16.38 1.48 -17.12
N ALA A 188 -16.84 2.73 -17.19
CA ALA A 188 -16.53 3.66 -18.28
C ALA A 188 -15.23 4.46 -18.04
N ALA A 189 -14.35 4.04 -17.14
CA ALA A 189 -13.04 4.66 -16.95
C ALA A 189 -12.19 4.54 -18.23
N GLN A 190 -11.52 5.64 -18.63
CA GLN A 190 -10.83 5.73 -19.92
C GLN A 190 -9.57 4.85 -19.98
N LEU A 191 -8.82 4.78 -18.90
CA LEU A 191 -7.59 4.01 -18.77
C LEU A 191 -7.26 3.70 -17.31
N TYR A 192 -6.32 2.79 -17.12
CA TYR A 192 -5.74 2.45 -15.83
C TYR A 192 -4.29 2.93 -15.77
N ILE A 193 -3.93 3.65 -14.69
CA ILE A 193 -2.57 4.09 -14.38
C ILE A 193 -2.08 3.35 -13.14
N GLY A 194 -1.12 2.46 -13.27
CA GLY A 194 -0.67 1.73 -12.09
C GLY A 194 0.23 0.54 -12.38
N THR A 195 0.30 -0.31 -11.39
CA THR A 195 1.11 -1.52 -11.39
C THR A 195 0.51 -2.56 -12.34
N PRO A 196 1.31 -3.26 -13.15
CA PRO A 196 0.87 -4.44 -13.88
C PRO A 196 0.67 -5.60 -12.87
N ASN A 197 -0.49 -5.61 -12.19
CA ASN A 197 -0.75 -6.43 -11.01
C ASN A 197 -0.51 -7.93 -11.21
N THR A 198 -0.88 -8.50 -12.37
CA THR A 198 -0.58 -9.91 -12.66
C THR A 198 0.92 -10.18 -12.73
N THR A 199 1.71 -9.23 -13.26
CA THR A 199 3.18 -9.33 -13.29
C THR A 199 3.74 -9.22 -11.86
N ALA A 200 3.26 -8.28 -11.06
CA ALA A 200 3.66 -8.13 -9.66
C ALA A 200 3.41 -9.43 -8.86
N GLY A 201 2.22 -9.99 -8.98
CA GLY A 201 1.90 -11.29 -8.37
C GLY A 201 2.76 -12.44 -8.90
N CYS A 202 3.03 -12.45 -10.22
CA CYS A 202 3.92 -13.45 -10.81
C CYS A 202 5.35 -13.37 -10.23
N ASP A 203 5.87 -12.17 -10.03
CA ASP A 203 7.18 -11.95 -9.43
C ASP A 203 7.20 -12.35 -7.95
N ALA A 204 6.12 -12.10 -7.19
CA ALA A 204 5.94 -12.62 -5.83
C ALA A 204 5.92 -14.15 -5.80
N GLY A 205 5.22 -14.80 -6.73
CA GLY A 205 5.15 -16.26 -6.84
C GLY A 205 6.50 -16.88 -7.15
N LYS A 206 7.27 -16.30 -8.08
CA LYS A 206 8.65 -16.72 -8.38
C LYS A 206 9.55 -16.53 -7.17
N ALA A 207 9.45 -15.39 -6.47
CA ALA A 207 10.23 -15.13 -5.27
C ALA A 207 9.94 -16.16 -4.17
N MET A 208 8.67 -16.48 -3.94
CA MET A 208 8.27 -17.52 -2.98
C MET A 208 8.86 -18.89 -3.37
N THR A 209 8.74 -19.29 -4.64
CA THR A 209 9.30 -20.56 -5.13
C THR A 209 10.82 -20.60 -4.99
N GLN A 210 11.50 -19.51 -5.29
CA GLN A 210 12.95 -19.41 -5.13
C GLN A 210 13.38 -19.56 -3.68
N ALA A 211 12.58 -19.02 -2.74
CA ALA A 211 12.90 -19.06 -1.32
C ALA A 211 12.63 -20.43 -0.66
N ILE A 212 11.51 -21.09 -0.97
CA ILE A 212 11.09 -22.30 -0.27
C ILE A 212 11.01 -23.57 -1.16
N GLY A 213 11.12 -23.42 -2.48
CA GLY A 213 10.99 -24.52 -3.44
C GLY A 213 9.57 -25.09 -3.53
N SER A 214 9.01 -25.54 -2.43
CA SER A 214 7.66 -26.08 -2.34
C SER A 214 7.09 -25.96 -0.92
N GLY A 215 5.76 -25.85 -0.81
CA GLY A 215 5.09 -25.81 0.50
C GLY A 215 3.71 -25.16 0.44
N GLU A 216 3.06 -25.18 1.59
CA GLU A 216 1.79 -24.50 1.81
C GLU A 216 2.03 -23.03 2.11
N VAL A 217 1.19 -22.16 1.53
CA VAL A 217 1.27 -20.70 1.65
C VAL A 217 -0.08 -20.14 2.05
N VAL A 218 -0.07 -19.17 2.95
CA VAL A 218 -1.23 -18.35 3.27
C VAL A 218 -1.11 -17.04 2.47
N ALA A 219 -2.19 -16.63 1.82
CA ALA A 219 -2.29 -15.29 1.23
C ALA A 219 -3.19 -14.41 2.11
N ILE A 220 -2.75 -13.18 2.40
CA ILE A 220 -3.50 -12.21 3.20
C ILE A 220 -3.66 -10.89 2.44
N SER A 221 -4.84 -10.28 2.55
CA SER A 221 -5.16 -9.02 1.91
C SER A 221 -6.32 -8.30 2.59
N GLY A 222 -6.31 -6.98 2.56
CA GLY A 222 -7.37 -6.14 3.11
C GLY A 222 -8.70 -6.18 2.35
N SER A 223 -8.71 -6.66 1.09
CA SER A 223 -9.94 -6.77 0.30
C SER A 223 -9.80 -7.79 -0.83
N TRP A 224 -10.57 -8.85 -0.77
CA TRP A 224 -10.65 -9.86 -1.86
C TRP A 224 -11.57 -9.44 -3.01
N THR A 225 -12.32 -8.36 -2.87
CA THR A 225 -13.17 -7.81 -3.93
C THR A 225 -12.45 -6.77 -4.79
N ALA A 226 -11.29 -6.30 -4.36
CA ALA A 226 -10.47 -5.38 -5.12
C ALA A 226 -9.79 -6.08 -6.30
N ALA A 227 -9.82 -5.44 -7.48
CA ALA A 227 -9.31 -6.03 -8.70
C ALA A 227 -7.79 -6.24 -8.69
N ASN A 228 -7.04 -5.34 -8.03
CA ASN A 228 -5.60 -5.48 -7.85
C ASN A 228 -5.25 -6.72 -7.03
N THR A 229 -5.93 -6.97 -5.89
CA THR A 229 -5.74 -8.20 -5.09
C THR A 229 -5.97 -9.44 -5.92
N GLN A 230 -7.10 -9.51 -6.65
CA GLN A 230 -7.44 -10.67 -7.48
C GLN A 230 -6.38 -10.92 -8.55
N GLN A 231 -5.89 -9.87 -9.22
CA GLN A 231 -4.87 -9.98 -10.25
C GLN A 231 -3.51 -10.39 -9.69
N ARG A 232 -3.10 -9.85 -8.54
CA ARG A 232 -1.83 -10.22 -7.88
C ARG A 232 -1.84 -11.66 -7.42
N VAL A 233 -2.90 -12.10 -6.73
CA VAL A 233 -2.99 -13.48 -6.24
C VAL A 233 -3.10 -14.47 -7.40
N ALA A 234 -3.84 -14.16 -8.45
CA ALA A 234 -3.88 -14.98 -9.66
C ALA A 234 -2.49 -15.08 -10.33
N GLY A 235 -1.76 -13.96 -10.43
CA GLY A 235 -0.38 -13.95 -10.92
C GLY A 235 0.57 -14.78 -10.05
N PHE A 236 0.43 -14.67 -8.73
CA PHE A 236 1.19 -15.48 -7.77
C PHE A 236 0.94 -16.99 -8.00
N GLU A 237 -0.32 -17.41 -7.98
CA GLU A 237 -0.70 -18.81 -8.18
C GLU A 237 -0.23 -19.34 -9.55
N GLN A 238 -0.29 -18.52 -10.60
CA GLN A 238 0.16 -18.88 -11.95
C GLN A 238 1.67 -19.13 -12.02
N CYS A 239 2.48 -18.34 -11.32
CA CYS A 239 3.93 -18.31 -11.46
C CYS A 239 4.70 -19.02 -10.33
N ALA A 240 4.05 -19.31 -9.21
CA ALA A 240 4.66 -20.01 -8.09
C ALA A 240 4.95 -21.51 -8.35
N GLY A 241 4.50 -22.02 -9.50
CA GLY A 241 4.72 -23.42 -9.85
C GLY A 241 3.88 -24.39 -9.03
N SER A 242 3.85 -25.67 -9.47
CA SER A 242 2.98 -26.69 -8.86
C SER A 242 3.38 -27.12 -7.45
N GLY A 243 4.58 -26.76 -7.01
CA GLY A 243 5.10 -27.05 -5.66
C GLY A 243 4.53 -26.13 -4.57
N ILE A 244 4.06 -24.95 -4.92
CA ILE A 244 3.49 -23.97 -4.00
C ILE A 244 1.98 -24.09 -4.02
N LYS A 245 1.36 -24.15 -2.84
CA LYS A 245 -0.09 -24.25 -2.70
C LYS A 245 -0.61 -23.17 -1.77
N VAL A 246 -1.45 -22.27 -2.27
CA VAL A 246 -2.20 -21.34 -1.43
C VAL A 246 -3.34 -22.12 -0.76
N VAL A 247 -3.18 -22.41 0.54
CA VAL A 247 -4.13 -23.24 1.31
C VAL A 247 -5.16 -22.41 2.07
N GLN A 248 -4.88 -21.11 2.25
CA GLN A 248 -5.77 -20.19 2.95
C GLN A 248 -5.65 -18.80 2.36
N LYS A 249 -6.80 -18.11 2.30
CA LYS A 249 -6.91 -16.70 1.92
C LYS A 249 -7.59 -15.95 3.07
N ILE A 250 -6.85 -15.04 3.70
CA ILE A 250 -7.30 -14.25 4.85
C ILE A 250 -7.73 -12.87 4.38
N ASN A 251 -8.87 -12.38 4.88
CA ASN A 251 -9.33 -11.02 4.69
C ASN A 251 -9.27 -10.28 6.04
N ASP A 252 -8.32 -9.39 6.19
CA ASP A 252 -8.15 -8.61 7.42
C ASP A 252 -9.01 -7.34 7.47
N ASN A 253 -9.77 -7.04 6.41
CA ASN A 253 -10.63 -5.85 6.30
C ASN A 253 -9.87 -4.52 6.51
N GLN A 254 -8.62 -4.48 6.12
CA GLN A 254 -7.70 -3.34 6.29
C GLN A 254 -7.42 -2.99 7.77
N ASP A 255 -7.45 -4.00 8.65
CA ASP A 255 -7.11 -3.86 10.06
C ASP A 255 -5.86 -4.66 10.42
N VAL A 256 -4.78 -3.96 10.79
CA VAL A 256 -3.48 -4.56 11.09
C VAL A 256 -3.53 -5.54 12.26
N ALA A 257 -4.34 -5.24 13.28
CA ALA A 257 -4.45 -6.12 14.45
C ALA A 257 -5.15 -7.44 14.07
N THR A 258 -6.16 -7.37 13.23
CA THR A 258 -6.84 -8.53 12.63
C THR A 258 -5.86 -9.32 11.78
N ALA A 259 -5.06 -8.66 10.92
CA ALA A 259 -4.05 -9.33 10.11
C ALA A 259 -3.06 -10.13 10.95
N VAL A 260 -2.51 -9.54 12.01
CA VAL A 260 -1.59 -10.21 12.93
C VAL A 260 -2.26 -11.40 13.62
N SER A 261 -3.46 -11.22 14.19
CA SER A 261 -4.15 -12.28 14.95
C SER A 261 -4.54 -13.46 14.07
N ASP A 262 -5.02 -13.21 12.87
CA ASP A 262 -5.45 -14.25 11.93
C ASP A 262 -4.28 -15.05 11.36
N LEU A 263 -3.15 -14.37 11.08
CA LEU A 263 -1.91 -15.04 10.69
C LEU A 263 -1.37 -15.92 11.83
N GLN A 264 -1.34 -15.43 13.07
CA GLN A 264 -0.94 -16.23 14.22
C GLN A 264 -1.84 -17.46 14.41
N ALA A 265 -3.16 -17.30 14.31
CA ALA A 265 -4.10 -18.41 14.39
C ALA A 265 -3.87 -19.44 13.27
N SER A 266 -3.58 -18.97 12.06
CA SER A 266 -3.29 -19.85 10.91
C SER A 266 -2.00 -20.65 11.10
N LEU A 267 -0.93 -20.02 11.58
CA LEU A 267 0.34 -20.69 11.86
C LEU A 267 0.23 -21.71 13.00
N GLN A 268 -0.57 -21.41 14.03
CA GLN A 268 -0.86 -22.36 15.13
C GLN A 268 -1.70 -23.54 14.66
N ALA A 269 -2.68 -23.30 13.79
CA ALA A 269 -3.58 -24.34 13.30
C ALA A 269 -2.93 -25.28 12.29
N ASN A 270 -1.95 -24.82 11.52
CA ASN A 270 -1.31 -25.59 10.46
C ASN A 270 0.21 -25.38 10.42
N SER A 271 0.94 -26.27 11.06
CA SER A 271 2.42 -26.28 11.08
C SER A 271 3.08 -26.62 9.73
N SER A 272 2.31 -26.97 8.70
CA SER A 272 2.79 -27.24 7.34
C SER A 272 2.97 -25.95 6.53
N ILE A 273 2.46 -24.81 7.00
CA ILE A 273 2.63 -23.51 6.36
C ILE A 273 4.12 -23.14 6.34
N LYS A 274 4.64 -22.92 5.14
CA LYS A 274 6.04 -22.52 4.91
C LYS A 274 6.19 -21.12 4.37
N GLY A 275 5.09 -20.49 3.93
CA GLY A 275 5.13 -19.17 3.36
C GLY A 275 3.88 -18.34 3.65
N ILE A 276 4.07 -17.01 3.61
CA ILE A 276 3.01 -16.01 3.65
C ILE A 276 3.21 -15.08 2.44
N TYR A 277 2.15 -14.88 1.65
CA TYR A 277 2.08 -13.83 0.65
C TYR A 277 1.19 -12.70 1.19
N ALA A 278 1.82 -11.58 1.54
CA ALA A 278 1.20 -10.41 2.15
C ALA A 278 0.96 -9.35 1.07
N VAL A 279 -0.29 -9.12 0.68
CA VAL A 279 -0.65 -8.44 -0.58
C VAL A 279 -0.83 -6.93 -0.44
N TYR A 280 -1.23 -6.45 0.75
CA TYR A 280 -1.35 -5.01 0.99
C TYR A 280 -0.14 -4.46 1.74
N SER A 281 0.06 -3.16 1.66
CA SER A 281 1.28 -2.49 2.15
C SER A 281 1.59 -2.74 3.62
N TYR A 282 0.57 -2.78 4.48
CA TYR A 282 0.69 -3.03 5.91
C TYR A 282 0.75 -4.54 6.26
N ASP A 283 0.31 -5.43 5.35
CA ASP A 283 0.29 -6.87 5.57
C ASP A 283 1.70 -7.44 5.74
N GLY A 284 2.69 -6.84 5.07
CA GLY A 284 4.10 -7.24 5.22
C GLY A 284 4.57 -7.13 6.65
N GLY A 285 4.38 -5.96 7.27
CA GLY A 285 4.73 -5.73 8.68
C GLY A 285 3.89 -6.58 9.64
N ALA A 286 2.60 -6.79 9.35
CA ALA A 286 1.74 -7.69 10.14
C ALA A 286 2.23 -9.13 10.09
N ALA A 287 2.62 -9.63 8.92
CA ALA A 287 3.20 -10.97 8.74
C ALA A 287 4.54 -11.11 9.49
N GLY A 288 5.41 -10.08 9.42
CA GLY A 288 6.65 -10.04 10.20
C GLY A 288 6.41 -10.14 11.71
N GLN A 289 5.44 -9.40 12.22
CA GLN A 289 5.06 -9.47 13.63
C GLN A 289 4.49 -10.84 14.01
N ALA A 290 3.62 -11.43 13.18
CA ALA A 290 3.02 -12.74 13.43
C ALA A 290 4.09 -13.84 13.48
N VAL A 291 4.98 -13.91 12.49
CA VAL A 291 6.06 -14.90 12.41
C VAL A 291 7.06 -14.72 13.56
N THR A 292 7.40 -13.49 13.93
CA THR A 292 8.29 -13.21 15.07
C THR A 292 7.68 -13.68 16.38
N SER A 293 6.40 -13.38 16.62
CA SER A 293 5.71 -13.77 17.85
C SER A 293 5.52 -15.29 17.97
N ALA A 294 5.40 -16.00 16.84
CA ALA A 294 5.31 -17.45 16.79
C ALA A 294 6.67 -18.17 16.95
N ASN A 295 7.80 -17.46 16.97
CA ASN A 295 9.16 -18.00 16.89
C ASN A 295 9.39 -18.84 15.61
N ASP A 296 8.82 -18.39 14.50
CA ASP A 296 8.89 -19.07 13.21
C ASP A 296 9.77 -18.33 12.17
N ILE A 297 10.60 -17.37 12.65
CA ILE A 297 11.63 -16.75 11.82
C ILE A 297 12.56 -17.83 11.27
N GLY A 298 12.76 -17.82 9.95
CA GLY A 298 13.57 -18.84 9.25
C GLY A 298 12.86 -20.17 8.99
N LYS A 299 11.64 -20.38 9.53
CA LYS A 299 10.79 -21.54 9.21
C LYS A 299 9.66 -21.16 8.24
N VAL A 300 9.10 -19.97 8.39
CA VAL A 300 8.07 -19.40 7.52
C VAL A 300 8.67 -18.23 6.75
N THR A 301 8.64 -18.31 5.44
CA THR A 301 9.12 -17.26 4.54
C THR A 301 8.00 -16.26 4.23
N ILE A 302 8.31 -14.98 4.30
CA ILE A 302 7.38 -13.92 3.91
C ILE A 302 7.83 -13.32 2.58
N VAL A 303 6.92 -13.25 1.62
CA VAL A 303 6.98 -12.37 0.45
C VAL A 303 5.83 -11.40 0.58
N SER A 304 6.12 -10.10 0.52
CA SER A 304 5.12 -9.05 0.69
C SER A 304 5.02 -8.16 -0.54
N ASP A 305 4.01 -7.32 -0.57
CA ASP A 305 3.96 -6.18 -1.47
C ASP A 305 4.23 -4.89 -0.68
N ASP A 306 4.70 -3.88 -1.40
CA ASP A 306 4.92 -2.51 -0.93
C ASP A 306 6.02 -2.33 0.13
N GLY A 307 6.24 -1.11 0.56
CA GLY A 307 7.38 -0.73 1.38
C GLY A 307 7.00 0.19 2.54
N GLU A 308 6.01 -0.17 3.35
CA GLU A 308 5.80 0.54 4.61
C GLU A 308 6.99 0.35 5.57
N GLN A 309 7.15 1.25 6.52
CA GLN A 309 8.34 1.29 7.37
C GLN A 309 8.64 -0.03 8.09
N ASN A 310 7.60 -0.72 8.57
CA ASN A 310 7.76 -2.03 9.23
C ASN A 310 8.24 -3.09 8.24
N THR A 311 7.66 -3.13 7.03
CA THR A 311 8.08 -4.02 5.94
C THR A 311 9.55 -3.80 5.56
N ILE A 312 9.97 -2.53 5.43
CA ILE A 312 11.37 -2.17 5.14
C ILE A 312 12.30 -2.69 6.26
N ASN A 313 11.94 -2.47 7.52
CA ASN A 313 12.72 -2.93 8.67
C ASN A 313 12.85 -4.47 8.67
N ASP A 314 11.78 -5.17 8.34
CA ASP A 314 11.74 -6.63 8.28
C ASP A 314 12.51 -7.19 7.07
N VAL A 315 12.52 -6.50 5.94
CA VAL A 315 13.41 -6.82 4.81
C VAL A 315 14.88 -6.63 5.21
N LYS A 316 15.23 -5.52 5.86
CA LYS A 316 16.60 -5.24 6.36
C LYS A 316 17.08 -6.30 7.34
N SER A 317 16.24 -6.71 8.28
CA SER A 317 16.57 -7.74 9.27
C SER A 317 16.61 -9.14 8.64
N GLY A 318 15.90 -9.37 7.54
CA GLY A 318 15.78 -10.67 6.87
C GLY A 318 14.60 -11.52 7.36
N VAL A 319 13.66 -10.92 8.09
CA VAL A 319 12.37 -11.52 8.45
C VAL A 319 11.50 -11.66 7.21
N ILE A 320 11.48 -10.63 6.34
CA ILE A 320 10.84 -10.66 5.02
C ILE A 320 11.92 -10.92 3.97
N ALA A 321 11.70 -11.93 3.13
CA ALA A 321 12.65 -12.34 2.11
C ALA A 321 12.68 -11.38 0.91
N ALA A 322 11.50 -10.89 0.49
CA ALA A 322 11.36 -9.91 -0.58
C ALA A 322 10.02 -9.15 -0.44
N SER A 323 10.00 -7.92 -0.94
CA SER A 323 8.78 -7.16 -1.13
C SER A 323 8.65 -6.67 -2.57
N ILE A 324 7.49 -6.82 -3.16
CA ILE A 324 7.17 -6.41 -4.53
C ILE A 324 6.66 -4.97 -4.47
N LEU A 325 7.41 -4.05 -5.05
CA LEU A 325 7.13 -2.63 -4.93
C LEU A 325 6.35 -2.10 -6.13
N GLN A 326 5.44 -1.23 -5.84
CA GLN A 326 4.72 -0.38 -6.78
C GLN A 326 5.43 0.99 -6.92
N ARG A 327 4.82 1.89 -7.69
CA ARG A 327 5.29 3.27 -7.85
C ARG A 327 4.11 4.26 -7.69
N PRO A 328 3.53 4.36 -6.48
CA PRO A 328 2.38 5.23 -6.20
C PRO A 328 2.63 6.69 -6.55
N TYR A 329 3.87 7.18 -6.43
CA TYR A 329 4.24 8.52 -6.88
C TYR A 329 3.74 8.80 -8.29
N TYR A 330 4.06 7.91 -9.24
CA TYR A 330 3.64 8.09 -10.63
C TYR A 330 2.16 7.78 -10.86
N GLN A 331 1.51 7.03 -9.99
CA GLN A 331 0.06 6.90 -10.04
C GLN A 331 -0.61 8.25 -9.76
N GLY A 332 -0.21 8.94 -8.68
CA GLY A 332 -0.72 10.27 -8.35
C GLY A 332 -0.34 11.32 -9.39
N PHE A 333 0.95 11.34 -9.77
CA PHE A 333 1.53 12.30 -10.70
C PHE A 333 0.87 12.25 -12.09
N MET A 334 0.81 11.05 -12.69
CA MET A 334 0.26 10.87 -14.04
C MET A 334 -1.25 11.03 -14.10
N THR A 335 -1.98 10.61 -13.05
CA THR A 335 -3.42 10.82 -12.97
C THR A 335 -3.78 12.30 -13.06
N ALA A 336 -3.08 13.17 -12.34
CA ALA A 336 -3.30 14.61 -12.42
C ALA A 336 -3.06 15.16 -13.83
N TYR A 337 -1.94 14.77 -14.46
CA TYR A 337 -1.61 15.22 -15.80
C TYR A 337 -2.59 14.72 -16.86
N VAL A 338 -3.00 13.45 -16.81
CA VAL A 338 -3.94 12.88 -17.78
C VAL A 338 -5.31 13.54 -17.67
N LEU A 339 -5.85 13.70 -16.47
CA LEU A 339 -7.12 14.36 -16.23
C LEU A 339 -7.12 15.83 -16.71
N ALA A 340 -6.03 16.56 -16.43
CA ALA A 340 -5.89 17.93 -16.87
C ALA A 340 -5.73 18.03 -18.40
N ALA A 341 -4.98 17.11 -19.00
CA ALA A 341 -4.81 17.05 -20.46
C ALA A 341 -6.13 16.76 -21.16
N ASP A 342 -6.90 15.80 -20.63
CA ASP A 342 -8.19 15.44 -21.22
C ASP A 342 -9.14 16.64 -21.26
N LYS A 343 -9.18 17.42 -20.20
CA LYS A 343 -10.00 18.63 -20.17
C LYS A 343 -9.48 19.75 -21.07
N ALA A 344 -8.16 19.88 -21.21
CA ALA A 344 -7.54 20.94 -22.01
C ALA A 344 -7.50 20.64 -23.51
N LEU A 345 -7.34 19.39 -23.89
CA LEU A 345 -7.08 18.92 -25.25
C LEU A 345 -8.23 18.10 -25.84
N GLY A 346 -9.08 17.53 -24.97
CA GLY A 346 -10.09 16.54 -25.29
C GLY A 346 -9.56 15.10 -25.22
N ASP A 347 -10.46 14.13 -25.03
CA ASP A 347 -10.16 12.72 -24.85
C ASP A 347 -9.30 12.15 -26.01
N SER A 348 -9.71 12.35 -27.24
CA SER A 348 -9.01 11.82 -28.42
C SER A 348 -7.54 12.28 -28.52
N ALA A 349 -7.27 13.57 -28.25
CA ALA A 349 -5.93 14.12 -28.29
C ALA A 349 -5.09 13.62 -27.10
N THR A 350 -5.67 13.51 -25.92
CA THR A 350 -5.02 12.97 -24.75
C THR A 350 -4.68 11.50 -24.93
N MET A 351 -5.61 10.70 -25.41
CA MET A 351 -5.38 9.27 -25.70
C MET A 351 -4.30 9.08 -26.78
N ALA A 352 -4.23 9.94 -27.79
CA ALA A 352 -3.16 9.90 -28.79
C ALA A 352 -1.76 10.13 -28.19
N LEU A 353 -1.64 10.95 -27.14
CA LEU A 353 -0.39 11.16 -26.39
C LEU A 353 -0.03 9.97 -25.49
N VAL A 354 -1.02 9.38 -24.81
CA VAL A 354 -0.80 8.35 -23.78
C VAL A 354 -0.64 6.96 -24.38
N LYS A 355 -1.41 6.63 -25.42
CA LYS A 355 -1.45 5.29 -26.06
C LYS A 355 -0.07 4.70 -26.43
N PRO A 356 0.93 5.47 -26.94
CA PRO A 356 2.26 4.93 -27.22
C PRO A 356 3.01 4.38 -25.99
N TYR A 357 2.53 4.69 -24.79
CA TYR A 357 3.14 4.27 -23.52
C TYR A 357 2.34 3.13 -22.84
N PHE A 358 1.28 2.63 -23.46
CA PHE A 358 0.54 1.51 -22.93
C PHE A 358 1.37 0.22 -22.99
N VAL A 359 1.27 -0.56 -21.93
CA VAL A 359 1.83 -1.92 -21.90
C VAL A 359 0.84 -2.92 -22.49
N ALA A 360 1.35 -4.06 -22.96
CA ALA A 360 0.53 -5.16 -23.40
C ALA A 360 -0.28 -5.72 -22.22
N GLY A 361 -1.57 -5.99 -22.43
CA GLY A 361 -2.47 -6.51 -21.41
C GLY A 361 -3.93 -6.13 -21.66
N PRO A 362 -4.84 -6.56 -20.81
CA PRO A 362 -6.24 -6.18 -20.91
C PRO A 362 -6.41 -4.69 -20.59
N GLY A 363 -7.16 -3.99 -21.45
CA GLY A 363 -7.48 -2.58 -21.28
C GLY A 363 -6.33 -1.61 -21.66
N ASN A 364 -6.59 -0.33 -21.46
CA ASN A 364 -5.65 0.76 -21.71
C ASN A 364 -4.81 0.96 -20.45
N THR A 365 -3.65 0.31 -20.32
CA THR A 365 -2.82 0.39 -19.11
C THR A 365 -1.57 1.23 -19.33
N LEU A 366 -1.47 2.34 -18.62
CA LEU A 366 -0.24 3.10 -18.44
C LEU A 366 0.49 2.57 -17.21
N SER A 367 1.45 1.68 -17.44
CA SER A 367 2.14 0.99 -16.36
C SER A 367 3.17 1.88 -15.66
N THR A 368 3.18 1.85 -14.35
CA THR A 368 4.23 2.46 -13.51
C THR A 368 5.42 1.53 -13.29
N GLY A 369 5.31 0.27 -13.69
CA GLY A 369 6.35 -0.76 -13.51
C GLY A 369 6.26 -1.47 -12.15
N VAL A 370 7.26 -2.32 -11.88
CA VAL A 370 7.37 -3.15 -10.66
C VAL A 370 8.81 -3.14 -10.17
N GLY A 371 9.02 -3.17 -8.87
CA GLY A 371 10.32 -3.42 -8.25
C GLY A 371 10.27 -4.65 -7.36
N ILE A 372 11.41 -5.29 -7.15
CA ILE A 372 11.59 -6.37 -6.16
C ILE A 372 12.64 -5.89 -5.17
N MET A 373 12.20 -5.54 -3.97
CA MET A 373 13.05 -5.14 -2.87
C MET A 373 13.46 -6.38 -2.07
N THR A 374 14.76 -6.46 -1.82
CA THR A 374 15.38 -7.46 -0.95
C THR A 374 16.37 -6.76 -0.04
N LYS A 375 16.90 -7.44 0.94
CA LYS A 375 17.97 -6.90 1.80
C LYS A 375 19.18 -6.35 1.01
N ALA A 376 19.43 -6.85 -0.20
CA ALA A 376 20.60 -6.48 -0.98
C ALA A 376 20.45 -5.12 -1.71
N ASN A 377 19.22 -4.68 -1.99
CA ASN A 377 18.95 -3.47 -2.77
C ASN A 377 17.95 -2.50 -2.11
N GLU A 378 17.61 -2.72 -0.86
CA GLU A 378 16.63 -1.88 -0.13
C GLU A 378 17.02 -0.39 -0.14
N SER A 379 18.32 -0.09 0.02
CA SER A 379 18.82 1.28 0.03
C SER A 379 18.55 2.06 -1.26
N ASP A 380 18.42 1.39 -2.40
CA ASP A 380 18.12 2.03 -3.68
C ASP A 380 16.69 2.61 -3.69
N PHE A 381 15.74 1.88 -3.10
CA PHE A 381 14.36 2.34 -2.94
C PHE A 381 14.24 3.42 -1.88
N ALA A 382 14.93 3.28 -0.74
CA ALA A 382 14.96 4.29 0.31
C ALA A 382 15.48 5.64 -0.22
N SER A 383 16.45 5.63 -1.13
CA SER A 383 16.98 6.83 -1.78
C SER A 383 15.91 7.55 -2.61
N PHE A 384 15.05 6.80 -3.32
CA PHE A 384 13.93 7.38 -4.07
C PHE A 384 12.92 8.05 -3.12
N TRP A 385 12.47 7.35 -2.08
CA TRP A 385 11.50 7.90 -1.12
C TRP A 385 12.02 9.16 -0.42
N SER A 386 13.28 9.14 0.01
CA SER A 386 13.93 10.32 0.57
C SER A 386 13.95 11.48 -0.43
N GLY A 387 14.22 11.21 -1.71
CA GLY A 387 14.24 12.21 -2.78
C GLY A 387 12.90 12.89 -3.02
N ILE A 388 11.79 12.23 -2.73
CA ILE A 388 10.43 12.79 -2.81
C ILE A 388 9.87 13.25 -1.45
N GLY A 389 10.69 13.22 -0.40
CA GLY A 389 10.38 13.77 0.92
C GLY A 389 9.55 12.86 1.84
N ILE A 390 9.58 11.55 1.61
CA ILE A 390 8.95 10.56 2.49
C ILE A 390 9.97 9.53 2.96
N SER A 391 9.68 8.81 4.07
CA SER A 391 10.59 7.80 4.63
C SER A 391 10.31 6.38 4.11
N ALA A 392 9.08 6.13 3.67
CA ALA A 392 8.57 4.83 3.21
C ALA A 392 7.37 5.02 2.30
N GLN A 393 6.96 3.94 1.63
CA GLN A 393 5.78 3.85 0.79
C GLN A 393 4.52 3.80 1.63
#